data_370b249f1e700003005203ada90f4919
#
_entry.id   370b249f1e700003005203ada90f4919
#
_cell.length_a   1.000
_cell.length_b   1.000
_cell.length_c   1.000
_cell.angle_alpha   90.00
_cell.angle_beta   90.00
_cell.angle_gamma   90.00
#
_symmetry.space_group_name_H-M   'P 1'
#
loop_
_entity.id
_entity.type
_entity.pdbx_description
1 polymer ?
#
loop_
_entity_poly.entity_id
_entity_poly.type
_entity_poly.pdbx_seq_one_letter_code
_entity_poly.pdbx_strand_id
1 'polypeptide(L)'
;TMIWGDIPFTEAWIEGVKYPKFDSQEVVLNGVVSLLDEALNEINLDDPLAITDYDIFYKGDMQKWIRLAKSLKFRTLMTMVDKDPTKAEQIGKLISDGGMISSADDNLQFPYLQTAGNENPKYKILEKYTNGINIMFFANNNVLKPMQERNDSRISRYFEPGADGVYRGLDTRQAAEETDDENADLLSSVISKYLFRKEAPELIYSYQEQLFFEAEAYV
;
A
#
# COMPACT_ATOMS: atom_id res chain seq x y z
N THR A 1 -0.46 -12.64 6.21
CA THR A 1 0.65 -13.44 6.74
C THR A 1 1.95 -12.63 6.86
N MET A 2 2.24 -11.66 5.96
CA MET A 2 3.45 -10.81 6.04
C MET A 2 3.58 -10.02 7.35
N ILE A 3 2.46 -9.63 7.98
CA ILE A 3 2.46 -8.88 9.26
C ILE A 3 2.34 -9.81 10.46
N TRP A 4 1.54 -10.88 10.35
CA TRP A 4 1.13 -11.69 11.48
C TRP A 4 1.81 -13.07 11.54
N GLY A 5 2.61 -13.42 10.51
CA GLY A 5 3.19 -14.76 10.40
C GLY A 5 2.14 -15.83 10.10
N ASP A 6 2.05 -16.82 10.96
CA ASP A 6 1.07 -17.92 10.84
C ASP A 6 -0.36 -17.39 11.00
N ILE A 7 -1.26 -17.82 10.11
CA ILE A 7 -2.67 -17.41 10.11
C ILE A 7 -3.56 -18.59 9.71
N PRO A 8 -4.84 -18.60 10.07
CA PRO A 8 -5.80 -19.56 9.51
C PRO A 8 -5.93 -19.34 7.99
N PHE A 9 -5.71 -20.40 7.22
CA PHE A 9 -5.80 -20.38 5.76
C PHE A 9 -6.53 -21.59 5.21
N THR A 10 -5.99 -22.81 5.42
CA THR A 10 -6.55 -24.03 4.83
C THR A 10 -7.92 -24.42 5.38
N GLU A 11 -8.22 -24.04 6.62
CA GLU A 11 -9.51 -24.28 7.26
C GLU A 11 -10.35 -23.01 7.42
N ALA A 12 -9.82 -21.84 6.99
CA ALA A 12 -10.59 -20.61 6.97
C ALA A 12 -11.77 -20.78 6.00
N TRP A 13 -12.96 -20.36 6.42
CA TRP A 13 -14.18 -20.40 5.60
C TRP A 13 -14.77 -21.80 5.33
N ILE A 14 -14.28 -22.85 5.98
CA ILE A 14 -14.92 -24.15 5.92
C ILE A 14 -16.15 -24.16 6.83
N GLU A 15 -17.31 -24.49 6.25
CA GLU A 15 -18.56 -24.57 7.00
C GLU A 15 -18.43 -25.58 8.16
N GLY A 16 -18.87 -25.17 9.36
CA GLY A 16 -18.80 -26.00 10.55
C GLY A 16 -17.49 -25.92 11.35
N VAL A 17 -16.43 -25.36 10.80
CA VAL A 17 -15.17 -25.15 11.52
C VAL A 17 -15.23 -23.83 12.30
N LYS A 18 -15.42 -23.93 13.63
CA LYS A 18 -15.46 -22.75 14.51
C LYS A 18 -14.08 -22.20 14.90
N TYR A 19 -13.09 -23.06 14.93
CA TYR A 19 -11.73 -22.77 15.38
C TYR A 19 -10.75 -23.34 14.35
N PRO A 20 -10.53 -22.61 13.22
CA PRO A 20 -9.59 -23.07 12.21
C PRO A 20 -8.17 -23.09 12.78
N LYS A 21 -7.37 -24.05 12.37
CA LYS A 21 -5.95 -24.11 12.73
C LYS A 21 -5.17 -22.95 12.11
N PHE A 22 -4.07 -22.60 12.74
CA PHE A 22 -3.08 -21.70 12.16
C PHE A 22 -2.16 -22.50 11.23
N ASP A 23 -2.11 -22.10 9.97
CA ASP A 23 -1.17 -22.64 9.01
C ASP A 23 0.12 -21.80 9.03
N SER A 24 1.26 -22.46 8.79
CA SER A 24 2.55 -21.75 8.73
C SER A 24 2.57 -20.72 7.60
N GLN A 25 3.37 -19.67 7.79
CA GLN A 25 3.54 -18.64 6.76
C GLN A 25 3.92 -19.22 5.40
N GLU A 26 4.76 -20.26 5.38
CA GLU A 26 5.14 -20.97 4.17
C GLU A 26 3.95 -21.61 3.46
N VAL A 27 3.08 -22.30 4.17
CA VAL A 27 1.86 -22.90 3.62
C VAL A 27 0.95 -21.83 3.04
N VAL A 28 0.77 -20.72 3.75
CA VAL A 28 -0.07 -19.61 3.30
C VAL A 28 0.49 -18.97 2.03
N LEU A 29 1.79 -18.65 1.99
CA LEU A 29 2.41 -18.01 0.83
C LEU A 29 2.39 -18.91 -0.42
N ASN A 30 2.68 -20.21 -0.27
CA ASN A 30 2.54 -21.17 -1.37
C ASN A 30 1.08 -21.28 -1.84
N GLY A 31 0.12 -21.27 -0.93
CA GLY A 31 -1.30 -21.25 -1.26
C GLY A 31 -1.71 -20.00 -2.03
N VAL A 32 -1.19 -18.82 -1.65
CA VAL A 32 -1.42 -17.57 -2.39
C VAL A 32 -0.86 -17.65 -3.82
N VAL A 33 0.34 -18.20 -4.00
CA VAL A 33 0.92 -18.41 -5.34
C VAL A 33 0.01 -19.31 -6.17
N SER A 34 -0.48 -20.42 -5.60
CA SER A 34 -1.38 -21.36 -6.28
C SER A 34 -2.71 -20.69 -6.70
N LEU A 35 -3.32 -19.91 -5.80
CA LEU A 35 -4.55 -19.17 -6.11
C LEU A 35 -4.35 -18.13 -7.23
N LEU A 36 -3.19 -17.47 -7.26
CA LEU A 36 -2.88 -16.53 -8.33
C LEU A 36 -2.66 -17.22 -9.67
N ASP A 37 -2.06 -18.42 -9.69
CA ASP A 37 -1.92 -19.23 -10.90
C ASP A 37 -3.27 -19.73 -11.40
N GLU A 38 -4.13 -20.18 -10.51
CA GLU A 38 -5.50 -20.58 -10.84
C GLU A 38 -6.28 -19.41 -11.45
N ALA A 39 -6.26 -18.24 -10.79
CA ALA A 39 -6.90 -17.03 -11.30
C ALA A 39 -6.39 -16.64 -12.70
N LEU A 40 -5.06 -16.69 -12.93
CA LEU A 40 -4.47 -16.38 -14.24
C LEU A 40 -4.89 -17.35 -15.33
N ASN A 41 -5.17 -18.62 -14.98
CA ASN A 41 -5.65 -19.63 -15.94
C ASN A 41 -7.15 -19.51 -16.22
N GLU A 42 -7.93 -18.96 -15.28
CA GLU A 42 -9.38 -18.83 -15.42
C GLU A 42 -9.81 -17.53 -16.13
N ILE A 43 -8.99 -16.48 -16.13
CA ILE A 43 -9.33 -15.24 -16.81
C ILE A 43 -9.46 -15.47 -18.31
N ASN A 44 -10.65 -15.25 -18.83
CA ASN A 44 -10.95 -15.29 -20.27
C ASN A 44 -11.18 -13.86 -20.78
N LEU A 45 -10.27 -13.38 -21.63
CA LEU A 45 -10.35 -12.02 -22.19
C LEU A 45 -11.46 -11.87 -23.25
N ASP A 46 -11.93 -12.99 -23.79
CA ASP A 46 -12.98 -13.03 -24.81
C ASP A 46 -14.38 -13.24 -24.20
N ASP A 47 -14.51 -13.21 -22.86
CA ASP A 47 -15.78 -13.36 -22.20
C ASP A 47 -16.68 -12.15 -22.51
N PRO A 48 -17.87 -12.36 -23.06
CA PRO A 48 -18.80 -11.26 -23.35
C PRO A 48 -19.41 -10.60 -22.12
N LEU A 49 -19.26 -11.19 -20.93
CA LEU A 49 -19.78 -10.64 -19.68
C LEU A 49 -18.82 -9.57 -19.13
N ALA A 50 -19.11 -8.31 -19.45
CA ALA A 50 -18.36 -7.19 -18.91
C ALA A 50 -18.91 -6.80 -17.51
N ILE A 51 -18.01 -6.71 -16.52
CA ILE A 51 -18.34 -6.32 -15.14
C ILE A 51 -17.99 -4.85 -14.83
N THR A 52 -17.90 -4.01 -15.85
CA THR A 52 -17.39 -2.63 -15.81
C THR A 52 -17.94 -1.79 -14.67
N ASP A 53 -19.25 -1.87 -14.44
CA ASP A 53 -19.93 -1.03 -13.44
C ASP A 53 -19.69 -1.50 -11.99
N TYR A 54 -19.34 -2.78 -11.83
CA TYR A 54 -19.12 -3.39 -10.52
C TYR A 54 -17.63 -3.49 -10.15
N ASP A 55 -16.73 -3.38 -11.11
CA ASP A 55 -15.30 -3.31 -10.85
C ASP A 55 -14.87 -1.87 -10.54
N ILE A 56 -14.78 -1.57 -9.25
CA ILE A 56 -14.40 -0.25 -8.77
C ILE A 56 -12.91 0.07 -9.00
N PHE A 57 -12.06 -0.93 -9.23
CA PHE A 57 -10.61 -0.77 -9.39
C PHE A 57 -10.22 -0.48 -10.84
N TYR A 58 -10.51 -1.41 -11.74
CA TYR A 58 -10.04 -1.36 -13.13
C TYR A 58 -11.15 -1.23 -14.17
N LYS A 59 -12.40 -1.08 -13.72
CA LYS A 59 -13.57 -0.90 -14.61
C LYS A 59 -13.74 -2.02 -15.64
N GLY A 60 -13.42 -3.25 -15.24
CA GLY A 60 -13.53 -4.44 -16.07
C GLY A 60 -12.34 -4.66 -17.02
N ASP A 61 -11.24 -3.90 -16.88
CA ASP A 61 -10.00 -4.15 -17.64
C ASP A 61 -9.30 -5.39 -17.11
N MET A 62 -9.61 -6.55 -17.70
CA MET A 62 -9.01 -7.84 -17.31
C MET A 62 -7.51 -7.91 -17.58
N GLN A 63 -6.97 -7.11 -18.50
CA GLN A 63 -5.52 -7.04 -18.73
C GLN A 63 -4.81 -6.42 -17.50
N LYS A 64 -5.42 -5.44 -16.84
CA LYS A 64 -4.89 -4.87 -15.59
C LYS A 64 -4.95 -5.88 -14.44
N TRP A 65 -6.02 -6.67 -14.36
CA TRP A 65 -6.12 -7.76 -13.39
C TRP A 65 -5.05 -8.84 -13.59
N ILE A 66 -4.75 -9.21 -14.84
CA ILE A 66 -3.65 -10.13 -15.18
C ILE A 66 -2.30 -9.55 -14.75
N ARG A 67 -2.03 -8.27 -15.06
CA ARG A 67 -0.79 -7.60 -14.63
C ARG A 67 -0.65 -7.57 -13.13
N LEU A 68 -1.72 -7.25 -12.43
CA LEU A 68 -1.76 -7.26 -10.97
C LEU A 68 -1.48 -8.65 -10.41
N ALA A 69 -2.17 -9.68 -10.89
CA ALA A 69 -1.98 -11.05 -10.41
C ALA A 69 -0.54 -11.54 -10.58
N LYS A 70 0.09 -11.27 -11.72
CA LYS A 70 1.52 -11.55 -11.95
C LYS A 70 2.42 -10.78 -10.99
N SER A 71 2.13 -9.49 -10.74
CA SER A 71 2.91 -8.67 -9.81
C SER A 71 2.78 -9.12 -8.37
N LEU A 72 1.58 -9.50 -7.94
CA LEU A 72 1.35 -10.07 -6.61
C LEU A 72 2.04 -11.42 -6.43
N LYS A 73 2.03 -12.27 -7.48
CA LYS A 73 2.79 -13.52 -7.49
C LYS A 73 4.29 -13.25 -7.36
N PHE A 74 4.82 -12.31 -8.13
CA PHE A 74 6.21 -11.89 -8.06
C PHE A 74 6.59 -11.42 -6.66
N ARG A 75 5.83 -10.49 -6.06
CA ARG A 75 6.02 -10.02 -4.68
C ARG A 75 6.01 -11.18 -3.67
N THR A 76 5.09 -12.12 -3.82
CA THR A 76 4.98 -13.26 -2.93
C THR A 76 6.23 -14.14 -3.01
N LEU A 77 6.71 -14.43 -4.22
CA LEU A 77 7.93 -15.21 -4.44
C LEU A 77 9.17 -14.48 -3.90
N MET A 78 9.28 -13.17 -4.11
CA MET A 78 10.34 -12.33 -3.53
C MET A 78 10.35 -12.38 -2.00
N THR A 79 9.19 -12.44 -1.35
CA THR A 79 9.10 -12.61 0.11
C THR A 79 9.62 -13.96 0.58
N MET A 80 9.62 -14.99 -0.29
CA MET A 80 9.99 -16.36 0.05
C MET A 80 11.43 -16.71 -0.30
N VAL A 81 12.04 -16.05 -1.29
CA VAL A 81 13.28 -16.50 -1.96
C VAL A 81 14.48 -16.61 -1.02
N ASP A 82 14.61 -15.73 -0.04
CA ASP A 82 15.72 -15.78 0.94
C ASP A 82 15.71 -17.08 1.75
N LYS A 83 14.52 -17.59 2.05
CA LYS A 83 14.35 -18.82 2.83
C LYS A 83 14.24 -20.06 1.94
N ASP A 84 13.68 -19.91 0.75
CA ASP A 84 13.52 -20.96 -0.26
C ASP A 84 14.10 -20.49 -1.61
N PRO A 85 15.42 -20.67 -1.84
CA PRO A 85 16.07 -20.25 -3.09
C PRO A 85 15.51 -20.91 -4.36
N THR A 86 14.73 -21.99 -4.25
CA THR A 86 14.10 -22.61 -5.41
C THR A 86 13.09 -21.70 -6.10
N LYS A 87 12.61 -20.65 -5.42
CA LYS A 87 11.70 -19.65 -5.99
C LYS A 87 12.37 -18.74 -7.03
N ALA A 88 13.71 -18.66 -7.03
CA ALA A 88 14.47 -17.81 -7.97
C ALA A 88 14.17 -18.13 -9.44
N GLU A 89 13.97 -19.39 -9.79
CA GLU A 89 13.60 -19.78 -11.16
C GLU A 89 12.25 -19.18 -11.58
N GLN A 90 11.25 -19.23 -10.72
CA GLN A 90 9.93 -18.67 -10.98
C GLN A 90 9.97 -17.15 -11.07
N ILE A 91 10.78 -16.50 -10.23
CA ILE A 91 11.04 -15.04 -10.25
C ILE A 91 11.66 -14.66 -11.60
N GLY A 92 12.73 -15.33 -11.99
CA GLY A 92 13.40 -15.10 -13.28
C GLY A 92 12.46 -15.29 -14.47
N LYS A 93 11.59 -16.29 -14.41
CA LYS A 93 10.57 -16.53 -15.45
C LYS A 93 9.56 -15.37 -15.52
N LEU A 94 9.04 -14.88 -14.41
CA LEU A 94 8.10 -13.75 -14.41
C LEU A 94 8.73 -12.47 -14.96
N ILE A 95 10.01 -12.21 -14.66
CA ILE A 95 10.75 -11.08 -15.25
C ILE A 95 10.90 -11.24 -16.74
N SER A 96 11.31 -12.43 -17.23
CA SER A 96 11.54 -12.68 -18.66
C SER A 96 10.24 -12.66 -19.48
N ASP A 97 9.17 -13.23 -18.95
CA ASP A 97 7.86 -13.27 -19.61
C ASP A 97 7.17 -11.89 -19.60
N GLY A 98 7.49 -11.06 -18.61
CA GLY A 98 6.90 -9.74 -18.43
C GLY A 98 5.40 -9.75 -18.17
N GLY A 99 4.75 -8.62 -18.46
CA GLY A 99 3.30 -8.47 -18.28
C GLY A 99 2.87 -8.29 -16.82
N MET A 100 3.78 -7.86 -15.96
CA MET A 100 3.50 -7.31 -14.65
C MET A 100 3.09 -5.83 -14.76
N ILE A 101 2.72 -5.20 -13.65
CA ILE A 101 2.44 -3.76 -13.59
C ILE A 101 3.63 -2.98 -14.15
N SER A 102 3.38 -2.12 -15.13
CA SER A 102 4.41 -1.42 -15.90
C SER A 102 4.29 0.10 -15.92
N SER A 103 3.23 0.63 -15.32
CA SER A 103 3.00 2.08 -15.22
C SER A 103 2.16 2.42 -14.00
N ALA A 104 2.10 3.71 -13.65
CA ALA A 104 1.23 4.19 -12.57
C ALA A 104 -0.27 3.99 -12.88
N ASP A 105 -0.65 3.86 -14.15
CA ASP A 105 -2.03 3.60 -14.56
C ASP A 105 -2.49 2.17 -14.23
N ASP A 106 -1.55 1.28 -13.94
CA ASP A 106 -1.81 -0.09 -13.50
C ASP A 106 -1.90 -0.22 -11.97
N ASN A 107 -1.67 0.86 -11.22
CA ASN A 107 -1.73 0.82 -9.77
C ASN A 107 -3.07 0.26 -9.27
N LEU A 108 -3.02 -0.67 -8.33
CA LEU A 108 -4.20 -1.07 -7.58
C LEU A 108 -4.43 -0.03 -6.49
N GLN A 109 -5.48 0.77 -6.66
CA GLN A 109 -5.84 1.80 -5.70
C GLN A 109 -7.35 1.82 -5.46
N PHE A 110 -7.74 1.96 -4.19
CA PHE A 110 -9.14 2.14 -3.85
C PHE A 110 -9.53 3.60 -4.09
N PRO A 111 -10.51 3.87 -4.97
CA PRO A 111 -10.96 5.23 -5.25
C PRO A 111 -11.94 5.70 -4.16
N TYR A 112 -11.57 6.77 -3.47
CA TYR A 112 -12.51 7.50 -2.62
C TYR A 112 -13.12 8.67 -3.38
N LEU A 113 -14.29 9.14 -2.93
CA LEU A 113 -15.05 10.20 -3.58
C LEU A 113 -15.26 11.37 -2.61
N GLN A 114 -15.56 12.55 -3.15
CA GLN A 114 -15.89 13.72 -2.33
C GLN A 114 -17.32 13.67 -1.74
N THR A 115 -18.14 12.71 -2.20
CA THR A 115 -19.52 12.52 -1.73
C THR A 115 -19.55 11.95 -0.31
N ALA A 116 -20.48 12.47 0.48
CA ALA A 116 -20.70 12.02 1.86
C ALA A 116 -20.90 10.50 1.93
N GLY A 117 -20.15 9.86 2.80
CA GLY A 117 -20.16 8.40 2.99
C GLY A 117 -19.08 7.65 2.19
N ASN A 118 -18.51 8.27 1.15
CA ASN A 118 -17.50 7.66 0.28
C ASN A 118 -16.12 8.33 0.35
N GLU A 119 -15.91 9.21 1.36
CA GLU A 119 -14.65 9.87 1.56
C GLU A 119 -13.60 8.95 2.19
N ASN A 120 -12.31 9.31 1.98
CA ASN A 120 -11.20 8.61 2.61
C ASN A 120 -11.33 8.60 4.15
N PRO A 121 -11.24 7.43 4.81
CA PRO A 121 -11.35 7.33 6.26
C PRO A 121 -10.33 8.18 7.03
N LYS A 122 -9.12 8.39 6.50
CA LYS A 122 -8.11 9.25 7.11
C LYS A 122 -8.58 10.71 7.15
N TYR A 123 -9.21 11.18 6.07
CA TYR A 123 -9.85 12.50 6.06
C TYR A 123 -10.98 12.59 7.10
N LYS A 124 -11.82 11.56 7.22
CA LYS A 124 -12.92 11.54 8.20
C LYS A 124 -12.47 11.64 9.65
N ILE A 125 -11.32 11.10 9.98
CA ILE A 125 -10.74 11.25 11.32
C ILE A 125 -10.47 12.73 11.58
N LEU A 126 -9.85 13.46 10.64
CA LEU A 126 -9.60 14.89 10.78
C LEU A 126 -10.90 15.70 10.82
N GLU A 127 -11.86 15.39 9.95
CA GLU A 127 -13.16 16.07 9.93
C GLU A 127 -13.90 15.92 11.26
N LYS A 128 -13.91 14.71 11.83
CA LYS A 128 -14.62 14.41 13.07
C LYS A 128 -14.00 15.11 14.31
N TYR A 129 -12.70 15.14 14.41
CA TYR A 129 -12.02 15.58 15.63
C TYR A 129 -11.49 17.01 15.55
N THR A 130 -11.24 17.53 14.37
CA THR A 130 -10.54 18.81 14.16
C THR A 130 -11.16 19.69 13.08
N ASN A 131 -12.40 19.43 12.66
CA ASN A 131 -13.06 20.13 11.55
C ASN A 131 -12.25 20.15 10.24
N GLY A 132 -11.52 19.07 9.98
CA GLY A 132 -10.68 18.92 8.78
C GLY A 132 -9.31 19.61 8.86
N ILE A 133 -8.95 20.18 10.01
CA ILE A 133 -7.63 20.75 10.24
C ILE A 133 -6.71 19.66 10.80
N ASN A 134 -5.58 19.42 10.15
CA ASN A 134 -4.62 18.45 10.67
C ASN A 134 -3.78 19.07 11.80
N ILE A 135 -4.10 18.71 13.04
CA ILE A 135 -3.35 19.04 14.25
C ILE A 135 -2.94 17.76 15.01
N MET A 136 -3.04 16.59 14.37
CA MET A 136 -2.82 15.30 15.03
C MET A 136 -1.66 14.52 14.42
N PHE A 137 -1.34 14.74 13.15
CA PHE A 137 -0.37 13.94 12.41
C PHE A 137 0.80 14.81 11.97
N PHE A 138 1.83 14.82 12.80
CA PHE A 138 3.04 15.62 12.60
C PHE A 138 4.06 14.90 11.71
N ALA A 139 4.91 15.68 11.05
CA ALA A 139 6.05 15.16 10.32
C ALA A 139 7.07 14.57 11.29
N ASN A 140 7.58 13.37 10.97
CA ASN A 140 8.66 12.77 11.73
C ASN A 140 10.02 13.16 11.13
N ASN A 141 10.97 13.52 12.00
CA ASN A 141 12.32 13.89 11.59
C ASN A 141 13.06 12.79 10.82
N ASN A 142 12.76 11.51 11.08
CA ASN A 142 13.37 10.41 10.33
C ASN A 142 12.97 10.41 8.85
N VAL A 143 11.88 11.06 8.49
CA VAL A 143 11.44 11.24 7.10
C VAL A 143 11.83 12.62 6.59
N LEU A 144 11.55 13.66 7.36
CA LEU A 144 11.70 15.04 6.91
C LEU A 144 13.17 15.45 6.71
N LYS A 145 14.05 15.14 7.67
CA LYS A 145 15.48 15.51 7.59
C LYS A 145 16.18 14.96 6.35
N PRO A 146 16.10 13.66 6.00
CA PRO A 146 16.71 13.15 4.77
C PRO A 146 16.16 13.81 3.50
N MET A 147 14.89 14.22 3.49
CA MET A 147 14.32 14.95 2.37
C MET A 147 14.89 16.37 2.26
N GLN A 148 15.03 17.06 3.39
CA GLN A 148 15.64 18.40 3.43
C GLN A 148 17.10 18.37 3.00
N GLU A 149 17.90 17.43 3.52
CA GLU A 149 19.32 17.26 3.18
C GLU A 149 19.55 17.02 1.67
N ARG A 150 18.59 16.36 1.02
CA ARG A 150 18.63 16.06 -0.42
C ARG A 150 17.92 17.09 -1.29
N ASN A 151 17.39 18.17 -0.70
CA ASN A 151 16.55 19.17 -1.39
C ASN A 151 15.39 18.50 -2.17
N ASP A 152 14.73 17.51 -1.55
CA ASP A 152 13.65 16.76 -2.17
C ASP A 152 12.42 17.63 -2.37
N SER A 153 12.05 17.89 -3.61
CA SER A 153 10.92 18.76 -3.98
C SER A 153 9.55 18.21 -3.53
N ARG A 154 9.49 16.92 -3.14
CA ARG A 154 8.25 16.28 -2.66
C ARG A 154 7.87 16.71 -1.24
N ILE A 155 8.74 17.40 -0.50
CA ILE A 155 8.44 17.86 0.88
C ILE A 155 7.09 18.57 0.91
N SER A 156 6.86 19.53 0.02
CA SER A 156 5.60 20.29 -0.03
C SER A 156 4.36 19.47 -0.44
N ARG A 157 4.55 18.25 -0.94
CA ARG A 157 3.45 17.32 -1.22
C ARG A 157 3.11 16.45 -0.03
N TYR A 158 4.11 16.14 0.80
CA TYR A 158 3.91 15.29 1.96
C TYR A 158 3.58 16.07 3.23
N PHE A 159 4.09 17.30 3.36
CA PHE A 159 3.98 18.07 4.58
C PHE A 159 3.52 19.51 4.31
N GLU A 160 2.80 20.08 5.25
CA GLU A 160 2.59 21.53 5.36
C GLU A 160 3.69 22.10 6.27
N PRO A 161 4.20 23.31 6.00
CA PRO A 161 5.13 23.97 6.91
C PRO A 161 4.42 24.39 8.20
N GLY A 162 5.20 24.65 9.24
CA GLY A 162 4.70 25.31 10.45
C GLY A 162 4.13 26.70 10.17
N ALA A 163 3.56 27.35 11.19
CA ALA A 163 2.92 28.66 11.07
C ALA A 163 3.88 29.77 10.58
N ASP A 164 5.19 29.59 10.78
CA ASP A 164 6.25 30.49 10.31
C ASP A 164 6.77 30.16 8.90
N GLY A 165 6.17 29.20 8.20
CA GLY A 165 6.56 28.79 6.84
C GLY A 165 7.75 27.84 6.79
N VAL A 166 8.25 27.35 7.92
CA VAL A 166 9.42 26.47 7.99
C VAL A 166 9.00 25.00 8.18
N TYR A 167 9.68 24.08 7.52
CA TYR A 167 9.45 22.66 7.71
C TYR A 167 10.26 22.14 8.90
N ARG A 168 9.57 21.67 9.95
CA ARG A 168 10.14 21.06 11.16
C ARG A 168 9.40 19.78 11.48
N GLY A 169 10.15 18.70 11.65
CA GLY A 169 9.58 17.44 12.12
C GLY A 169 9.76 17.28 13.63
N LEU A 170 8.93 16.43 14.22
CA LEU A 170 9.09 15.99 15.59
C LEU A 170 10.02 14.80 15.67
N ASP A 171 10.85 14.76 16.71
CA ASP A 171 11.59 13.57 17.09
C ASP A 171 10.74 12.79 18.10
N THR A 172 10.44 11.53 17.81
CA THR A 172 9.59 10.69 18.65
C THR A 172 10.13 10.48 20.07
N ARG A 173 11.43 10.70 20.30
CA ARG A 173 12.03 10.65 21.62
C ARG A 173 11.89 11.96 22.39
N GLN A 174 11.83 13.10 21.70
CA GLN A 174 11.74 14.43 22.28
C GLN A 174 10.29 14.87 22.50
N ALA A 175 9.35 14.35 21.72
CA ALA A 175 7.93 14.73 21.80
C ALA A 175 7.31 14.54 23.20
N ALA A 176 7.90 13.71 24.06
CA ALA A 176 7.46 13.53 25.44
C ALA A 176 8.05 14.57 26.41
N GLU A 177 9.12 15.26 26.03
CA GLU A 177 9.85 16.21 26.89
C GLU A 177 9.60 17.69 26.49
N GLU A 178 9.23 17.94 25.24
CA GLU A 178 9.05 19.28 24.65
C GLU A 178 7.61 19.80 24.70
N THR A 179 6.67 19.07 25.29
CA THR A 179 5.24 19.43 25.31
C THR A 179 4.87 20.56 26.29
N ASP A 180 5.83 21.16 26.95
CA ASP A 180 5.59 22.35 27.80
C ASP A 180 5.58 23.68 27.02
N ASP A 181 5.92 23.70 25.75
CA ASP A 181 5.81 24.88 24.90
C ASP A 181 4.47 24.85 24.14
N GLU A 182 3.52 25.66 24.59
CA GLU A 182 2.19 25.82 23.96
C GLU A 182 2.26 26.21 22.46
N ASN A 183 3.43 26.62 21.97
CA ASN A 183 3.66 26.99 20.57
C ASN A 183 4.40 25.94 19.76
N ALA A 184 4.95 24.90 20.36
CA ALA A 184 5.70 23.85 19.63
C ALA A 184 4.84 23.16 18.56
N ASP A 185 3.58 22.92 18.86
CA ASP A 185 2.61 22.32 17.93
C ASP A 185 2.33 23.22 16.72
N LEU A 186 2.33 24.54 16.89
CA LEU A 186 2.08 25.49 15.80
C LEU A 186 3.26 25.62 14.83
N LEU A 187 4.49 25.37 15.32
CA LEU A 187 5.71 25.45 14.52
C LEU A 187 6.10 24.15 13.85
N SER A 188 5.49 23.05 14.27
CA SER A 188 5.76 21.72 13.70
C SER A 188 5.02 21.51 12.39
N SER A 189 5.67 20.85 11.44
CA SER A 189 5.05 20.45 10.19
C SER A 189 4.06 19.31 10.40
N VAL A 190 2.95 19.39 9.72
CA VAL A 190 1.91 18.34 9.71
C VAL A 190 1.84 17.66 8.33
N ILE A 191 1.20 16.51 8.26
CA ILE A 191 0.96 15.84 6.97
C ILE A 191 0.04 16.73 6.12
N SER A 192 0.35 16.83 4.83
CA SER A 192 -0.28 17.77 3.92
C SER A 192 -1.77 17.50 3.68
N LYS A 193 -2.49 18.57 3.39
CA LYS A 193 -3.88 18.49 2.90
C LYS A 193 -4.01 17.69 1.60
N TYR A 194 -2.93 17.58 0.82
CA TYR A 194 -2.94 16.77 -0.38
C TYR A 194 -3.08 15.28 -0.07
N LEU A 195 -2.42 14.78 0.98
CA LEU A 195 -2.54 13.38 1.42
C LEU A 195 -3.85 13.11 2.18
N PHE A 196 -4.34 14.09 2.92
CA PHE A 196 -5.57 13.99 3.71
C PHE A 196 -6.79 14.64 3.05
N ARG A 197 -6.89 14.64 1.73
CA ARG A 197 -8.10 15.10 1.04
C ARG A 197 -9.17 14.01 0.99
N LYS A 198 -10.44 14.42 0.82
CA LYS A 198 -11.61 13.52 0.79
C LYS A 198 -11.46 12.37 -0.20
N GLU A 199 -10.99 12.68 -1.41
CA GLU A 199 -10.83 11.76 -2.52
C GLU A 199 -9.41 11.17 -2.65
N ALA A 200 -8.57 11.30 -1.61
CA ALA A 200 -7.23 10.69 -1.64
C ALA A 200 -7.36 9.17 -1.82
N PRO A 201 -6.85 8.58 -2.90
CA PRO A 201 -6.93 7.14 -3.10
C PRO A 201 -6.04 6.41 -2.09
N GLU A 202 -6.43 5.19 -1.71
CA GLU A 202 -5.57 4.29 -0.96
C GLU A 202 -4.82 3.38 -1.93
N LEU A 203 -3.51 3.50 -1.98
CA LEU A 203 -2.65 2.61 -2.75
C LEU A 203 -2.53 1.26 -2.06
N ILE A 204 -2.99 0.19 -2.73
CA ILE A 204 -2.88 -1.19 -2.26
C ILE A 204 -1.65 -1.87 -2.84
N TYR A 205 -1.36 -1.61 -4.13
CA TYR A 205 -0.14 -2.02 -4.81
C TYR A 205 0.23 -1.01 -5.88
N SER A 206 1.50 -0.62 -5.95
CA SER A 206 1.94 0.45 -6.84
C SER A 206 3.05 0.01 -7.80
N TYR A 207 3.15 0.70 -8.93
CA TYR A 207 4.26 0.54 -9.87
C TYR A 207 5.62 0.83 -9.24
N GLN A 208 5.69 1.80 -8.32
CA GLN A 208 6.91 2.09 -7.58
C GLN A 208 7.34 0.91 -6.70
N GLU A 209 6.39 0.25 -6.03
CA GLU A 209 6.67 -0.96 -5.25
C GLU A 209 7.18 -2.08 -6.16
N GLN A 210 6.54 -2.28 -7.32
CA GLN A 210 6.98 -3.26 -8.33
C GLN A 210 8.43 -3.03 -8.77
N LEU A 211 8.81 -1.78 -9.07
CA LEU A 211 10.17 -1.44 -9.47
C LEU A 211 11.22 -1.73 -8.39
N PHE A 212 10.89 -1.54 -7.11
CA PHE A 212 11.78 -1.89 -6.02
C PHE A 212 11.99 -3.41 -5.91
N PHE A 213 10.93 -4.20 -6.03
CA PHE A 213 11.07 -5.66 -6.05
C PHE A 213 11.83 -6.16 -7.28
N GLU A 214 11.63 -5.57 -8.45
CA GLU A 214 12.43 -5.90 -9.63
C GLU A 214 13.91 -5.58 -9.43
N ALA A 215 14.21 -4.38 -8.88
CA ALA A 215 15.60 -4.01 -8.58
C ALA A 215 16.25 -4.98 -7.58
N GLU A 216 15.53 -5.40 -6.55
CA GLU A 216 16.00 -6.40 -5.56
C GLU A 216 16.26 -7.76 -6.21
N ALA A 217 15.43 -8.18 -7.17
CA ALA A 217 15.59 -9.46 -7.85
C ALA A 217 16.84 -9.54 -8.75
N TYR A 218 17.46 -8.41 -9.11
CA TYR A 218 18.70 -8.35 -9.90
C TYR A 218 19.98 -8.32 -9.04
N VAL A 219 19.88 -8.30 -7.72
CA VAL A 219 21.02 -8.28 -6.79
C VAL A 219 21.36 -9.68 -6.30
#